data_649bfc18a1e2fa8af99414ef9e97d84d
#
_entry.id   649bfc18a1e2fa8af99414ef9e97d84d
#
_cell.length_a   1.000
_cell.length_b   1.000
_cell.length_c   1.000
_cell.angle_alpha   90.00
_cell.angle_beta   90.00
_cell.angle_gamma   90.00
#
_symmetry.space_group_name_H-M   'P 1'
#
loop_
_entity.id
_entity.type
_entity.pdbx_description
1 polymer ?
#
loop_
_entity_poly.entity_id
_entity_poly.type
_entity_poly.pdbx_seq_one_letter_code
_entity_poly.pdbx_strand_id
1 'polypeptide(L)'
;AGAPVKAVFEGEVSVVFFVPGMNNAVMIRHGDYVTVYANLEAVGVKTGDRVTLNQTIGKLPADDAFLHFEIWKDQQNLNPELWLRK
;
A
#
# COMPACT_ATOMS: atom_id res chain seq x y z
N ALA A 1 -19.36 2.04 -2.98
CA ALA A 1 -18.19 2.56 -2.33
C ALA A 1 -17.03 1.59 -2.47
N GLY A 2 -15.83 2.13 -2.56
CA GLY A 2 -14.65 1.30 -2.73
C GLY A 2 -14.29 0.52 -1.49
N ALA A 3 -13.65 -0.62 -1.68
CA ALA A 3 -13.22 -1.46 -0.57
C ALA A 3 -12.06 -0.77 0.17
N PRO A 4 -12.02 -0.88 1.50
CA PRO A 4 -10.91 -0.31 2.25
C PRO A 4 -9.65 -1.14 2.03
N VAL A 5 -8.51 -0.45 2.00
CA VAL A 5 -7.20 -1.07 1.90
C VAL A 5 -6.51 -0.92 3.24
N LYS A 6 -6.02 -2.03 3.78
CA LYS A 6 -5.45 -2.05 5.12
C LYS A 6 -3.98 -2.42 5.05
N ALA A 7 -3.20 -1.84 5.97
CA ALA A 7 -1.78 -2.14 6.06
C ALA A 7 -1.60 -3.60 6.48
N VAL A 8 -0.68 -4.31 5.81
CA VAL A 8 -0.41 -5.71 6.14
C VAL A 8 0.57 -5.87 7.30
N PHE A 9 1.30 -4.81 7.62
CA PHE A 9 2.23 -4.77 8.75
C PHE A 9 2.21 -3.37 9.34
N GLU A 10 2.61 -3.25 10.59
CA GLU A 10 2.80 -1.92 11.16
C GLU A 10 4.05 -1.29 10.56
N GLY A 11 4.08 0.03 10.51
CA GLY A 11 5.21 0.72 9.94
C GLY A 11 4.99 2.22 9.89
N GLU A 12 5.79 2.88 9.07
CA GLU A 12 5.73 4.33 8.90
C GLU A 12 5.52 4.64 7.42
N VAL A 13 4.59 5.56 7.13
CA VAL A 13 4.34 5.97 5.75
C VAL A 13 5.57 6.72 5.25
N SER A 14 6.24 6.16 4.26
CA SER A 14 7.44 6.75 3.69
C SER A 14 7.10 7.84 2.69
N VAL A 15 6.13 7.59 1.82
CA VAL A 15 5.72 8.57 0.83
C VAL A 15 4.32 8.24 0.32
N VAL A 16 3.57 9.27 0.00
CA VAL A 16 2.29 9.16 -0.68
C VAL A 16 2.45 9.89 -2.01
N PHE A 17 2.12 9.21 -3.11
CA PHE A 17 2.35 9.81 -4.42
C PHE A 17 1.28 9.38 -5.41
N PHE A 18 1.21 10.11 -6.52
CA PHE A 18 0.26 9.81 -7.59
C PHE A 18 1.02 9.26 -8.78
N VAL A 19 0.54 8.16 -9.33
CA VAL A 19 1.15 7.53 -10.50
C VAL A 19 0.12 7.56 -11.63
N PRO A 20 0.41 8.23 -12.75
CA PRO A 20 -0.53 8.23 -13.88
C PRO A 20 -0.86 6.79 -14.28
N GLY A 21 -2.15 6.50 -14.39
CA GLY A 21 -2.62 5.16 -14.71
C GLY A 21 -2.75 4.24 -13.52
N MET A 22 -2.23 4.62 -12.35
CA MET A 22 -2.28 3.78 -11.15
C MET A 22 -2.90 4.53 -9.96
N ASN A 23 -3.43 5.72 -10.20
CA ASN A 23 -4.05 6.53 -9.15
C ASN A 23 -3.06 6.82 -8.01
N ASN A 24 -3.54 6.90 -6.78
CA ASN A 24 -2.69 7.20 -5.64
C ASN A 24 -1.99 5.95 -5.15
N ALA A 25 -0.80 6.15 -4.60
CA ALA A 25 -0.01 5.05 -4.03
C ALA A 25 0.55 5.45 -2.69
N VAL A 26 0.70 4.47 -1.81
CA VAL A 26 1.27 4.66 -0.47
C VAL A 26 2.40 3.67 -0.32
N MET A 27 3.55 4.15 0.15
CA MET A 27 4.70 3.32 0.44
C MET A 27 4.92 3.33 1.95
N ILE A 28 4.98 2.15 2.56
CA ILE A 28 5.12 2.00 4.00
C ILE A 28 6.40 1.23 4.29
N ARG A 29 7.21 1.77 5.20
CA ARG A 29 8.45 1.14 5.60
C ARG A 29 8.23 0.32 6.85
N HIS A 30 8.74 -0.92 6.84
CA HIS A 30 8.61 -1.86 7.95
C HIS A 30 10.00 -2.41 8.29
N GLY A 31 10.89 -1.54 8.77
CA GLY A 31 12.27 -1.95 9.01
C GLY A 31 12.99 -2.14 7.69
N ASP A 32 13.38 -3.37 7.38
CA ASP A 32 14.12 -3.66 6.14
C ASP A 32 13.21 -3.82 4.94
N TYR A 33 11.90 -3.85 5.13
CA TYR A 33 10.96 -4.08 4.06
C TYR A 33 10.16 -2.82 3.78
N VAL A 34 9.69 -2.72 2.55
CA VAL A 34 8.80 -1.64 2.12
C VAL A 34 7.65 -2.28 1.38
N THR A 35 6.42 -1.88 1.72
CA THR A 35 5.25 -2.32 0.98
C THR A 35 4.68 -1.14 0.21
N VAL A 36 4.18 -1.42 -0.99
CA VAL A 36 3.60 -0.39 -1.86
C VAL A 36 2.17 -0.80 -2.16
N TYR A 37 1.25 0.15 -1.96
CA TYR A 37 -0.17 -0.04 -2.20
C TYR A 37 -0.60 0.99 -3.24
N ALA A 38 -1.01 0.56 -4.41
CA ALA A 38 -1.34 1.47 -5.50
C ALA A 38 -2.74 1.21 -6.02
N ASN A 39 -3.21 2.11 -6.87
CA ASN A 39 -4.56 2.12 -7.40
C ASN A 39 -5.58 2.50 -6.32
N LEU A 40 -5.20 3.45 -5.48
CA LEU A 40 -6.09 3.92 -4.40
C LEU A 40 -6.85 5.14 -4.88
N GLU A 41 -8.17 5.10 -4.75
CA GLU A 41 -9.01 6.25 -5.10
C GLU A 41 -8.80 7.37 -4.09
N ALA A 42 -8.67 7.00 -2.82
CA ALA A 42 -8.47 7.95 -1.74
C ALA A 42 -7.44 7.41 -0.78
N VAL A 43 -6.68 8.30 -0.15
CA VAL A 43 -5.64 7.95 0.80
C VAL A 43 -5.96 8.66 2.11
N GLY A 44 -5.95 7.88 3.20
CA GLY A 44 -6.29 8.41 4.52
C GLY A 44 -5.09 8.66 5.42
N VAL A 45 -3.87 8.52 4.89
CA VAL A 45 -2.63 8.73 5.65
C VAL A 45 -1.73 9.67 4.87
N LYS A 46 -0.70 10.16 5.53
CA LYS A 46 0.26 11.06 4.89
C LYS A 46 1.66 10.66 5.29
N THR A 47 2.63 11.18 4.55
CA THR A 47 4.04 10.92 4.81
C THR A 47 4.37 11.23 6.27
N GLY A 48 5.05 10.29 6.90
CA GLY A 48 5.43 10.41 8.30
C GLY A 48 4.47 9.79 9.29
N ASP A 49 3.25 9.44 8.85
CA ASP A 49 2.28 8.80 9.74
C ASP A 49 2.73 7.39 10.10
N ARG A 50 2.46 6.99 11.33
CA ARG A 50 2.64 5.60 11.71
C ARG A 50 1.34 4.87 11.52
N VAL A 51 1.44 3.64 11.02
CA VAL A 51 0.27 2.80 10.81
C VAL A 51 0.44 1.50 11.58
N THR A 52 -0.67 0.96 12.03
CA THR A 52 -0.68 -0.33 12.72
C THR A 52 -1.18 -1.39 11.77
N LEU A 53 -0.97 -2.66 12.16
CA LEU A 53 -1.49 -3.78 11.40
C LEU A 53 -3.00 -3.63 11.24
N ASN A 54 -3.48 -3.82 10.02
CA ASN A 54 -4.90 -3.75 9.65
C ASN A 54 -5.49 -2.33 9.73
N GLN A 55 -4.68 -1.31 9.92
CA GLN A 55 -5.18 0.05 9.87
C GLN A 55 -5.55 0.40 8.43
N THR A 56 -6.71 1.03 8.23
CA THR A 56 -7.13 1.45 6.90
C THR A 56 -6.25 2.60 6.43
N ILE A 57 -5.66 2.47 5.25
CA ILE A 57 -4.77 3.48 4.70
C ILE A 57 -5.36 4.16 3.47
N GLY A 58 -6.42 3.60 2.89
CA GLY A 58 -7.06 4.17 1.73
C GLY A 58 -8.19 3.29 1.28
N LYS A 59 -8.68 3.54 0.08
CA LYS A 59 -9.74 2.70 -0.49
C LYS A 59 -9.57 2.58 -1.98
N LEU A 60 -10.06 1.48 -2.54
CA LEU A 60 -10.00 1.21 -3.97
C LEU A 60 -11.12 1.95 -4.68
N PRO A 61 -10.95 2.21 -6.00
CA PRO A 61 -12.04 2.77 -6.79
C PRO A 61 -13.23 1.82 -6.80
N ALA A 62 -14.43 2.37 -6.80
CA ALA A 62 -15.64 1.55 -6.78
C ALA A 62 -15.80 0.76 -8.07
N ASP A 63 -15.37 1.34 -9.20
CA ASP A 63 -15.55 0.71 -10.52
C ASP A 63 -14.31 -0.05 -10.97
N ASP A 64 -13.25 -0.07 -10.20
CA ASP A 64 -12.01 -0.77 -10.56
C ASP A 64 -11.32 -1.20 -9.27
N ALA A 65 -11.92 -2.15 -8.57
CA ALA A 65 -11.45 -2.56 -7.25
C ALA A 65 -10.25 -3.50 -7.38
N PHE A 66 -9.17 -2.99 -7.93
CA PHE A 66 -7.94 -3.74 -8.14
C PHE A 66 -6.82 -3.09 -7.34
N LEU A 67 -6.20 -3.84 -6.44
CA LEU A 67 -5.08 -3.35 -5.65
C LEU A 67 -3.78 -3.84 -6.26
N HIS A 68 -2.90 -2.88 -6.59
CA HIS A 68 -1.55 -3.21 -6.98
C HIS A 68 -0.69 -3.18 -5.72
N PHE A 69 -0.11 -4.32 -5.36
CA PHE A 69 0.63 -4.48 -4.11
C PHE A 69 2.02 -5.02 -4.41
N GLU A 70 3.04 -4.38 -3.82
CA GLU A 70 4.42 -4.80 -4.00
C GLU A 70 5.12 -4.85 -2.66
N ILE A 71 6.09 -5.75 -2.54
CA ILE A 71 6.95 -5.86 -1.37
C ILE A 71 8.39 -5.74 -1.84
N TRP A 72 9.14 -4.86 -1.20
CA TRP A 72 10.54 -4.64 -1.53
C TRP A 72 11.41 -4.87 -0.30
N LYS A 73 12.57 -5.45 -0.50
CA LYS A 73 13.58 -5.60 0.54
C LYS A 73 14.93 -5.28 -0.08
N ASP A 74 15.65 -4.32 0.54
CA ASP A 74 16.98 -3.92 0.07
C ASP A 74 16.97 -3.60 -1.43
N GLN A 75 15.92 -2.89 -1.86
CA GLN A 75 15.73 -2.47 -3.24
C GLN A 75 15.45 -3.65 -4.19
N GLN A 76 15.11 -4.81 -3.65
CA GLN A 76 14.68 -5.95 -4.45
C GLN A 76 13.17 -6.08 -4.35
N ASN A 77 12.53 -6.21 -5.52
CA ASN A 77 11.09 -6.45 -5.55
C ASN A 77 10.85 -7.92 -5.26
N LEU A 78 10.17 -8.20 -4.15
CA LEU A 78 9.80 -9.56 -3.79
C LEU A 78 8.45 -9.87 -4.42
N ASN A 79 8.31 -11.07 -4.95
CA ASN A 79 7.09 -11.47 -5.60
C ASN A 79 5.96 -11.57 -4.56
N PRO A 80 4.98 -10.65 -4.58
CA PRO A 80 3.92 -10.69 -3.56
C PRO A 80 3.10 -11.97 -3.58
N GLU A 81 3.03 -12.62 -4.74
CA GLU A 81 2.24 -13.84 -4.84
C GLU A 81 2.80 -14.95 -3.96
N LEU A 82 4.11 -14.96 -3.76
CA LEU A 82 4.71 -15.96 -2.89
C LEU A 82 4.34 -15.72 -1.44
N TRP A 83 4.05 -14.48 -1.07
CA TRP A 83 3.71 -14.12 0.30
C TRP A 83 2.22 -14.26 0.58
N LEU A 84 1.39 -14.05 -0.44
CA LEU A 84 -0.06 -14.01 -0.26
C LEU A 84 -0.74 -15.30 -0.68
N ARG A 85 -0.02 -16.22 -1.29
CA ARG A 85 -0.57 -17.46 -1.76
C ARG A 85 -1.01 -18.34 -0.59
N LYS A 86 -2.12 -18.98 -0.75
CA LYS A 86 -2.64 -19.92 0.24
C LYS A 86 -2.12 -21.32 0.00
#